data_96de712f853f4ec6bf662e332d4014a8
#
_entry.id   96de712f853f4ec6bf662e332d4014a8
#
_cell.length_a   1.000
_cell.length_b   1.000
_cell.length_c   1.000
_cell.angle_alpha   90.00
_cell.angle_beta   90.00
_cell.angle_gamma   90.00
#
_symmetry.space_group_name_H-M   'P 1'
#
loop_
_entity.id
_entity.type
_entity.pdbx_description
1 polymer ?
#
loop_
_entity_poly.entity_id
_entity_poly.type
_entity_poly.pdbx_seq_one_letter_code
_entity_poly.pdbx_strand_id
1 'polypeptide(L)'
;MKHTVVLESWKYPLILLFGIGISNISGWIYFIALNLILLDMTHSALAVSALYILRPLSTLFTNIWSGSLIDRMNKRNLMVFLDIFRAVLIVLLPLYSSIWYIYSIVFCINMAGSVFGPASGTYITKLIPPNQRQRFNSLNGLIGSGAFLIGPAIAGMLFMIGSPSFAIYMNAAALFVSGLITIFMPNQEKEFNEMTDRRITWDVIKQDWNVVIRFYRSYIYLMVICILFSSVMVVMASAVDSLEAAFAKVVLELTEREYGILVSVAGAGIIVGASVNTLIVNKVATSWMIGLGSLGVCGGYLIYAFSTTFNVAAFGFFILAFFLAFANTGFATFYQNNIPVDIMGRVGSVNGFIEAILIMVTTVVFGIAAEVFSIQMVVIAGVLLMVLLGITLSACILKPSKNNSLEMRQ
;
A
#
# COMPACT_ATOMS: atom_id res chain seq x y z
N MET A 1 -27.70 -20.31 -14.82
CA MET A 1 -27.81 -20.86 -13.46
C MET A 1 -26.52 -21.49 -12.89
N LYS A 2 -25.36 -21.54 -13.59
CA LYS A 2 -24.10 -22.09 -13.05
C LYS A 2 -23.13 -21.08 -12.43
N HIS A 3 -23.42 -19.78 -12.49
CA HIS A 3 -22.52 -18.71 -11.98
C HIS A 3 -22.72 -18.33 -10.52
N THR A 4 -23.83 -18.70 -9.89
CA THR A 4 -24.16 -18.33 -8.49
C THR A 4 -23.49 -19.24 -7.44
N VAL A 5 -23.03 -20.43 -7.80
CA VAL A 5 -22.49 -21.41 -6.84
C VAL A 5 -21.02 -21.13 -6.44
N VAL A 6 -20.29 -20.33 -7.21
CA VAL A 6 -18.87 -20.01 -6.93
C VAL A 6 -18.73 -18.91 -5.86
N LEU A 7 -19.79 -18.13 -5.62
CA LEU A 7 -19.75 -16.92 -4.79
C LEU A 7 -19.95 -17.18 -3.27
N GLU A 8 -20.40 -18.35 -2.85
CA GLU A 8 -20.57 -18.69 -1.42
C GLU A 8 -19.33 -19.38 -0.81
N SER A 9 -18.44 -19.91 -1.62
CA SER A 9 -17.26 -20.64 -1.15
C SER A 9 -16.06 -19.72 -0.93
N TRP A 10 -15.53 -19.69 0.29
CA TRP A 10 -14.27 -19.01 0.64
C TRP A 10 -13.03 -19.66 0.03
N LYS A 11 -13.16 -20.71 -0.77
CA LYS A 11 -12.04 -21.44 -1.39
C LYS A 11 -11.10 -20.48 -2.19
N TYR A 12 -11.65 -19.75 -3.14
CA TYR A 12 -10.84 -18.85 -3.98
C TYR A 12 -10.32 -17.62 -3.22
N PRO A 13 -11.12 -16.95 -2.37
CA PRO A 13 -10.60 -15.91 -1.48
C PRO A 13 -9.41 -16.36 -0.63
N LEU A 14 -9.46 -17.57 -0.05
CA LEU A 14 -8.36 -18.11 0.77
C LEU A 14 -7.12 -18.42 -0.07
N ILE A 15 -7.28 -19.02 -1.26
CA ILE A 15 -6.15 -19.27 -2.18
C ILE A 15 -5.47 -17.93 -2.57
N LEU A 16 -6.27 -16.90 -2.86
CA LEU A 16 -5.74 -15.57 -3.19
C LEU A 16 -5.00 -14.96 -1.99
N LEU A 17 -5.58 -15.01 -0.80
CA LEU A 17 -4.94 -14.54 0.44
C LEU A 17 -3.62 -15.27 0.71
N PHE A 18 -3.55 -16.56 0.45
CA PHE A 18 -2.32 -17.35 0.59
C PHE A 18 -1.24 -16.87 -0.40
N GLY A 19 -1.59 -16.68 -1.68
CA GLY A 19 -0.68 -16.13 -2.69
C GLY A 19 -0.17 -14.72 -2.32
N ILE A 20 -1.07 -13.84 -1.86
CA ILE A 20 -0.73 -12.50 -1.38
C ILE A 20 0.22 -12.58 -0.16
N GLY A 21 -0.02 -13.52 0.75
CA GLY A 21 0.83 -13.74 1.93
C GLY A 21 2.27 -14.11 1.55
N ILE A 22 2.42 -15.07 0.64
CA ILE A 22 3.73 -15.46 0.10
C ILE A 22 4.42 -14.25 -0.55
N SER A 23 3.71 -13.51 -1.40
CA SER A 23 4.26 -12.33 -2.08
C SER A 23 4.67 -11.23 -1.10
N ASN A 24 3.88 -10.99 -0.05
CA ASN A 24 4.21 -9.97 0.96
C ASN A 24 5.44 -10.34 1.79
N ILE A 25 5.53 -11.57 2.28
CA ILE A 25 6.70 -12.05 3.05
C ILE A 25 7.95 -11.97 2.17
N SER A 26 7.87 -12.47 0.95
CA SER A 26 9.00 -12.47 0.03
C SER A 26 9.44 -11.04 -0.35
N GLY A 27 8.49 -10.11 -0.44
CA GLY A 27 8.78 -8.70 -0.68
C GLY A 27 9.64 -8.07 0.42
N TRP A 28 9.41 -8.41 1.69
CA TRP A 28 10.26 -7.96 2.80
C TRP A 28 11.65 -8.57 2.76
N ILE A 29 11.76 -9.88 2.44
CA ILE A 29 13.04 -10.58 2.28
C ILE A 29 13.87 -9.90 1.17
N TYR A 30 13.25 -9.66 0.01
CA TYR A 30 13.86 -8.96 -1.11
C TYR A 30 14.36 -7.57 -0.73
N PHE A 31 13.51 -6.79 -0.06
CA PHE A 31 13.82 -5.42 0.31
C PHE A 31 15.06 -5.35 1.20
N ILE A 32 15.15 -6.21 2.22
CA ILE A 32 16.29 -6.25 3.14
C ILE A 32 17.55 -6.75 2.43
N ALA A 33 17.42 -7.84 1.64
CA ALA A 33 18.55 -8.39 0.90
C ALA A 33 19.15 -7.37 -0.09
N LEU A 34 18.30 -6.64 -0.80
CA LEU A 34 18.73 -5.62 -1.76
C LEU A 34 19.47 -4.46 -1.09
N ASN A 35 18.95 -3.99 0.07
CA ASN A 35 19.62 -2.96 0.85
C ASN A 35 21.02 -3.40 1.29
N LEU A 36 21.19 -4.63 1.77
CA LEU A 36 22.49 -5.18 2.17
C LEU A 36 23.45 -5.32 0.97
N ILE A 37 22.99 -5.91 -0.12
CA ILE A 37 23.82 -6.05 -1.34
C ILE A 37 24.34 -4.69 -1.81
N LEU A 38 23.46 -3.68 -1.83
CA LEU A 38 23.86 -2.36 -2.31
C LEU A 38 24.81 -1.66 -1.33
N LEU A 39 24.59 -1.84 -0.02
CA LEU A 39 25.47 -1.32 1.01
C LEU A 39 26.88 -1.96 0.92
N ASP A 40 26.94 -3.29 0.80
CA ASP A 40 28.19 -4.04 0.67
C ASP A 40 28.97 -3.68 -0.60
N MET A 41 28.25 -3.43 -1.71
CA MET A 41 28.87 -3.04 -2.98
C MET A 41 29.41 -1.62 -2.99
N THR A 42 28.72 -0.69 -2.33
CA THR A 42 29.00 0.75 -2.49
C THR A 42 29.59 1.40 -1.26
N HIS A 43 29.45 0.79 -0.09
CA HIS A 43 29.73 1.36 1.23
C HIS A 43 29.10 2.75 1.43
N SER A 44 27.97 3.03 0.74
CA SER A 44 27.31 4.34 0.68
C SER A 44 25.84 4.23 1.10
N ALA A 45 25.49 4.88 2.21
CA ALA A 45 24.09 5.04 2.64
C ALA A 45 23.26 5.82 1.61
N LEU A 46 23.88 6.74 0.86
CA LEU A 46 23.21 7.49 -0.21
C LEU A 46 22.76 6.58 -1.34
N ALA A 47 23.57 5.59 -1.72
CA ALA A 47 23.20 4.62 -2.74
C ALA A 47 22.01 3.76 -2.30
N VAL A 48 21.97 3.35 -1.02
CA VAL A 48 20.81 2.65 -0.46
C VAL A 48 19.57 3.54 -0.44
N SER A 49 19.71 4.80 -0.04
CA SER A 49 18.60 5.77 0.01
C SER A 49 17.97 6.01 -1.36
N ALA A 50 18.74 5.93 -2.45
CA ALA A 50 18.22 6.08 -3.80
C ALA A 50 17.18 5.00 -4.17
N LEU A 51 17.24 3.79 -3.57
CA LEU A 51 16.21 2.75 -3.77
C LEU A 51 14.81 3.21 -3.35
N TYR A 52 14.74 4.02 -2.28
CA TYR A 52 13.46 4.53 -1.77
C TYR A 52 12.83 5.58 -2.72
N ILE A 53 13.66 6.30 -3.48
CA ILE A 53 13.21 7.28 -4.50
C ILE A 53 12.73 6.56 -5.77
N LEU A 54 13.32 5.42 -6.11
CA LEU A 54 12.94 4.67 -7.31
C LEU A 54 11.48 4.22 -7.28
N ARG A 55 10.92 3.90 -6.12
CA ARG A 55 9.53 3.43 -6.01
C ARG A 55 8.52 4.51 -6.40
N PRO A 56 8.47 5.70 -5.79
CA PRO A 56 7.55 6.76 -6.21
C PRO A 56 7.81 7.22 -7.65
N LEU A 57 9.07 7.27 -8.07
CA LEU A 57 9.44 7.62 -9.45
C LEU A 57 8.86 6.62 -10.46
N SER A 58 9.00 5.32 -10.22
CA SER A 58 8.42 4.27 -11.06
C SER A 58 6.89 4.36 -11.08
N THR A 59 6.28 4.66 -9.94
CA THR A 59 4.82 4.82 -9.82
C THR A 59 4.33 5.99 -10.66
N LEU A 60 5.02 7.13 -10.61
CA LEU A 60 4.68 8.29 -11.45
C LEU A 60 4.72 7.93 -12.93
N PHE A 61 5.82 7.32 -13.37
CA PHE A 61 6.02 6.99 -14.78
C PHE A 61 4.99 5.98 -15.29
N THR A 62 4.63 5.01 -14.44
CA THR A 62 3.72 3.93 -14.80
C THR A 62 2.26 4.36 -14.75
N ASN A 63 1.86 5.12 -13.76
CA ASN A 63 0.46 5.43 -13.52
C ASN A 63 -0.15 6.41 -14.54
N ILE A 64 0.66 7.05 -15.37
CA ILE A 64 0.19 7.84 -16.51
C ILE A 64 -0.64 6.99 -17.48
N TRP A 65 -0.21 5.74 -17.73
CA TRP A 65 -0.77 4.87 -18.78
C TRP A 65 -1.36 3.56 -18.26
N SER A 66 -0.95 3.11 -17.07
CA SER A 66 -1.29 1.78 -16.57
C SER A 66 -2.79 1.59 -16.33
N GLY A 67 -3.51 2.64 -15.94
CA GLY A 67 -4.96 2.57 -15.75
C GLY A 67 -5.70 2.15 -17.01
N SER A 68 -5.29 2.72 -18.16
CA SER A 68 -5.83 2.34 -19.48
C SER A 68 -5.55 0.89 -19.83
N LEU A 69 -4.35 0.38 -19.45
CA LEU A 69 -3.95 -1.01 -19.65
C LEU A 69 -4.78 -1.95 -18.77
N ILE A 70 -4.86 -1.65 -17.47
CA ILE A 70 -5.51 -2.50 -16.48
C ILE A 70 -6.97 -2.72 -16.85
N ASP A 71 -7.72 -1.67 -17.18
CA ASP A 71 -9.16 -1.79 -17.42
C ASP A 71 -9.46 -2.59 -18.71
N ARG A 72 -8.54 -2.61 -19.68
CA ARG A 72 -8.69 -3.33 -20.96
C ARG A 72 -8.16 -4.76 -20.95
N MET A 73 -7.27 -5.11 -20.03
CA MET A 73 -6.69 -6.46 -19.97
C MET A 73 -7.46 -7.37 -19.01
N ASN A 74 -7.36 -8.68 -19.24
CA ASN A 74 -7.78 -9.67 -18.27
C ASN A 74 -6.93 -9.58 -17.00
N LYS A 75 -7.55 -9.20 -15.86
CA LYS A 75 -6.85 -8.89 -14.60
C LYS A 75 -6.07 -10.08 -14.08
N ARG A 76 -6.65 -11.30 -14.14
CA ARG A 76 -5.96 -12.53 -13.72
C ARG A 76 -4.69 -12.76 -14.54
N ASN A 77 -4.80 -12.70 -15.86
CA ASN A 77 -3.67 -12.95 -16.75
C ASN A 77 -2.60 -11.85 -16.60
N LEU A 78 -3.02 -10.61 -16.41
CA LEU A 78 -2.12 -9.48 -16.13
C LEU A 78 -1.36 -9.68 -14.81
N MET A 79 -2.03 -10.09 -13.73
CA MET A 79 -1.39 -10.40 -12.44
C MET A 79 -0.35 -11.52 -12.58
N VAL A 80 -0.71 -12.61 -13.28
CA VAL A 80 0.21 -13.73 -13.55
C VAL A 80 1.44 -13.25 -14.32
N PHE A 81 1.22 -12.51 -15.40
CA PHE A 81 2.31 -11.94 -16.20
C PHE A 81 3.25 -11.07 -15.37
N LEU A 82 2.69 -10.16 -14.54
CA LEU A 82 3.46 -9.25 -13.72
C LEU A 82 4.24 -9.95 -12.61
N ASP A 83 3.69 -11.01 -11.99
CA ASP A 83 4.41 -11.81 -10.99
C ASP A 83 5.58 -12.58 -11.62
N ILE A 84 5.35 -13.22 -12.77
CA ILE A 84 6.41 -13.94 -13.50
C ILE A 84 7.46 -12.95 -14.01
N PHE A 85 7.05 -11.80 -14.57
CA PHE A 85 7.96 -10.78 -15.05
C PHE A 85 8.85 -10.24 -13.92
N ARG A 86 8.27 -9.94 -12.75
CA ARG A 86 9.04 -9.53 -11.57
C ARG A 86 9.98 -10.64 -11.10
N ALA A 87 9.52 -11.89 -11.06
CA ALA A 87 10.36 -13.03 -10.69
C ALA A 87 11.59 -13.14 -11.59
N VAL A 88 11.42 -13.02 -12.91
CA VAL A 88 12.52 -13.05 -13.88
C VAL A 88 13.50 -11.88 -13.63
N LEU A 89 13.00 -10.65 -13.47
CA LEU A 89 13.85 -9.49 -13.19
C LEU A 89 14.63 -9.65 -11.88
N ILE A 90 14.02 -10.22 -10.85
CA ILE A 90 14.67 -10.48 -9.57
C ILE A 90 15.78 -11.52 -9.70
N VAL A 91 15.60 -12.58 -10.50
CA VAL A 91 16.66 -13.56 -10.78
C VAL A 91 17.87 -12.90 -11.46
N LEU A 92 17.64 -11.88 -12.29
CA LEU A 92 18.71 -11.17 -12.98
C LEU A 92 19.52 -10.24 -12.07
N LEU A 93 18.97 -9.78 -10.93
CA LEU A 93 19.62 -8.80 -10.06
C LEU A 93 21.04 -9.18 -9.61
N PRO A 94 21.32 -10.42 -9.13
CA PRO A 94 22.66 -10.77 -8.65
C PRO A 94 23.69 -11.05 -9.75
N LEU A 95 23.30 -10.99 -11.05
CA LEU A 95 24.21 -11.38 -12.16
C LEU A 95 25.31 -10.34 -12.44
N TYR A 96 25.06 -9.08 -12.13
CA TYR A 96 26.01 -8.01 -12.37
C TYR A 96 26.14 -7.07 -11.17
N SER A 97 27.39 -6.76 -10.80
CA SER A 97 27.73 -5.89 -9.69
C SER A 97 27.86 -4.42 -10.16
N SER A 98 26.80 -3.89 -10.78
CA SER A 98 26.74 -2.48 -11.21
C SER A 98 25.55 -1.78 -10.57
N ILE A 99 25.77 -0.65 -9.90
CA ILE A 99 24.71 0.13 -9.26
C ILE A 99 23.63 0.59 -10.25
N TRP A 100 24.02 1.04 -11.43
CA TRP A 100 23.09 1.49 -12.46
C TRP A 100 22.26 0.36 -13.03
N TYR A 101 22.85 -0.84 -13.15
CA TYR A 101 22.14 -2.04 -13.53
C TYR A 101 21.08 -2.39 -12.48
N ILE A 102 21.46 -2.43 -11.20
CA ILE A 102 20.53 -2.72 -10.10
C ILE A 102 19.38 -1.70 -10.09
N TYR A 103 19.67 -0.40 -10.17
CA TYR A 103 18.64 0.63 -10.20
C TYR A 103 17.68 0.48 -11.39
N SER A 104 18.19 0.15 -12.57
CA SER A 104 17.37 -0.06 -13.77
C SER A 104 16.41 -1.24 -13.59
N ILE A 105 16.92 -2.37 -13.08
CA ILE A 105 16.10 -3.56 -12.80
C ILE A 105 15.06 -3.26 -11.71
N VAL A 106 15.47 -2.62 -10.61
CA VAL A 106 14.56 -2.24 -9.50
C VAL A 106 13.50 -1.26 -9.98
N PHE A 107 13.85 -0.32 -10.86
CA PHE A 107 12.89 0.59 -11.47
C PHE A 107 11.82 -0.20 -12.26
N CYS A 108 12.22 -1.16 -13.09
CA CYS A 108 11.29 -2.02 -13.84
C CYS A 108 10.42 -2.91 -12.92
N ILE A 109 11.01 -3.45 -11.84
CA ILE A 109 10.26 -4.23 -10.83
C ILE A 109 9.19 -3.35 -10.17
N ASN A 110 9.53 -2.13 -9.79
CA ASN A 110 8.60 -1.18 -9.17
C ASN A 110 7.52 -0.72 -10.18
N MET A 111 7.85 -0.55 -11.47
CA MET A 111 6.84 -0.29 -12.52
C MET A 111 5.81 -1.42 -12.57
N ALA A 112 6.27 -2.67 -12.61
CA ALA A 112 5.39 -3.85 -12.61
C ALA A 112 4.53 -3.91 -11.33
N GLY A 113 5.11 -3.58 -10.17
CA GLY A 113 4.40 -3.48 -8.89
C GLY A 113 3.31 -2.41 -8.90
N SER A 114 3.57 -1.25 -9.52
CA SER A 114 2.60 -0.15 -9.64
C SER A 114 1.39 -0.51 -10.52
N VAL A 115 1.56 -1.41 -11.49
CA VAL A 115 0.44 -1.98 -12.29
C VAL A 115 -0.27 -3.09 -11.50
N PHE A 116 0.48 -3.93 -10.79
CA PHE A 116 -0.05 -5.08 -10.07
C PHE A 116 -1.06 -4.68 -8.99
N GLY A 117 -0.77 -3.64 -8.22
CA GLY A 117 -1.63 -3.18 -7.14
C GLY A 117 -3.08 -2.88 -7.59
N PRO A 118 -3.30 -1.92 -8.50
CA PRO A 118 -4.64 -1.61 -9.02
C PRO A 118 -5.29 -2.79 -9.77
N ALA A 119 -4.52 -3.60 -10.51
CA ALA A 119 -5.02 -4.80 -11.19
C ALA A 119 -5.55 -5.84 -10.19
N SER A 120 -4.80 -6.11 -9.13
CA SER A 120 -5.20 -6.99 -8.02
C SER A 120 -6.42 -6.47 -7.29
N GLY A 121 -6.46 -5.17 -6.95
CA GLY A 121 -7.62 -4.53 -6.33
C GLY A 121 -8.89 -4.68 -7.16
N THR A 122 -8.80 -4.47 -8.47
CA THR A 122 -9.92 -4.66 -9.40
C THR A 122 -10.34 -6.13 -9.46
N TYR A 123 -9.39 -7.06 -9.54
CA TYR A 123 -9.67 -8.50 -9.53
C TYR A 123 -10.35 -8.94 -8.24
N ILE A 124 -9.86 -8.50 -7.08
CA ILE A 124 -10.46 -8.76 -5.77
C ILE A 124 -11.90 -8.26 -5.74
N THR A 125 -12.15 -7.05 -6.25
CA THR A 125 -13.49 -6.45 -6.26
C THR A 125 -14.47 -7.24 -7.13
N LYS A 126 -13.99 -7.85 -8.23
CA LYS A 126 -14.79 -8.77 -9.07
C LYS A 126 -15.03 -10.13 -8.41
N LEU A 127 -14.03 -10.63 -7.69
CA LEU A 127 -14.06 -11.97 -7.08
C LEU A 127 -14.88 -11.99 -5.79
N ILE A 128 -14.77 -10.95 -4.97
CA ILE A 128 -15.35 -10.91 -3.61
C ILE A 128 -16.70 -10.17 -3.63
N PRO A 129 -17.80 -10.82 -3.19
CA PRO A 129 -19.08 -10.15 -3.07
C PRO A 129 -19.03 -8.95 -2.11
N PRO A 130 -19.84 -7.90 -2.33
CA PRO A 130 -19.82 -6.67 -1.52
C PRO A 130 -19.91 -6.91 -0.01
N ASN A 131 -20.77 -7.82 0.42
CA ASN A 131 -20.98 -8.17 1.83
C ASN A 131 -19.80 -8.91 2.49
N GLN A 132 -18.83 -9.40 1.70
CA GLN A 132 -17.64 -10.12 2.19
C GLN A 132 -16.34 -9.30 2.02
N ARG A 133 -16.37 -8.18 1.30
CA ARG A 133 -15.18 -7.36 1.00
C ARG A 133 -14.49 -6.85 2.26
N GLN A 134 -15.27 -6.37 3.23
CA GLN A 134 -14.75 -5.87 4.49
C GLN A 134 -13.98 -6.94 5.26
N ARG A 135 -14.54 -8.16 5.33
CA ARG A 135 -13.86 -9.32 5.94
C ARG A 135 -12.61 -9.72 5.18
N PHE A 136 -12.67 -9.77 3.85
CA PHE A 136 -11.50 -10.07 3.02
C PHE A 136 -10.38 -9.05 3.22
N ASN A 137 -10.70 -7.76 3.19
CA ASN A 137 -9.73 -6.68 3.38
C ASN A 137 -9.10 -6.71 4.78
N SER A 138 -9.87 -7.07 5.81
CA SER A 138 -9.35 -7.24 7.17
C SER A 138 -8.35 -8.40 7.25
N LEU A 139 -8.67 -9.55 6.64
CA LEU A 139 -7.75 -10.70 6.56
C LEU A 139 -6.50 -10.36 5.74
N ASN A 140 -6.66 -9.65 4.64
CA ASN A 140 -5.54 -9.18 3.81
C ASN A 140 -4.63 -8.22 4.59
N GLY A 141 -5.20 -7.31 5.37
CA GLY A 141 -4.47 -6.45 6.29
C GLY A 141 -3.71 -7.24 7.37
N LEU A 142 -4.33 -8.26 7.95
CA LEU A 142 -3.69 -9.16 8.93
C LEU A 142 -2.49 -9.91 8.32
N ILE A 143 -2.64 -10.43 7.11
CA ILE A 143 -1.56 -11.10 6.37
C ILE A 143 -0.42 -10.12 6.06
N GLY A 144 -0.73 -8.90 5.62
CA GLY A 144 0.27 -7.86 5.39
C GLY A 144 1.05 -7.50 6.67
N SER A 145 0.34 -7.37 7.78
CA SER A 145 0.93 -7.10 9.10
C SER A 145 1.81 -8.25 9.60
N GLY A 146 1.35 -9.49 9.38
CA GLY A 146 2.15 -10.68 9.66
C GLY A 146 3.43 -10.74 8.83
N ALA A 147 3.34 -10.41 7.55
CA ALA A 147 4.49 -10.36 6.66
C ALA A 147 5.51 -9.28 7.07
N PHE A 148 5.05 -8.11 7.53
CA PHE A 148 5.90 -7.06 8.07
C PHE A 148 6.71 -7.53 9.29
N LEU A 149 6.07 -8.25 10.20
CA LEU A 149 6.74 -8.75 11.40
C LEU A 149 7.68 -9.94 11.13
N ILE A 150 7.20 -10.92 10.34
CA ILE A 150 7.90 -12.19 10.12
C ILE A 150 8.95 -12.08 9.01
N GLY A 151 8.73 -11.22 8.02
CA GLY A 151 9.60 -11.06 6.85
C GLY A 151 11.07 -10.78 7.21
N PRO A 152 11.37 -9.76 8.05
CA PRO A 152 12.72 -9.49 8.49
C PRO A 152 13.39 -10.65 9.24
N ALA A 153 12.63 -11.37 10.07
CA ALA A 153 13.14 -12.54 10.78
C ALA A 153 13.51 -13.67 9.82
N ILE A 154 12.66 -13.95 8.82
CA ILE A 154 12.96 -14.93 7.76
C ILE A 154 14.17 -14.48 6.94
N ALA A 155 14.27 -13.20 6.59
CA ALA A 155 15.43 -12.68 5.88
C ALA A 155 16.74 -12.92 6.67
N GLY A 156 16.73 -12.60 7.98
CA GLY A 156 17.88 -12.89 8.86
C GLY A 156 18.25 -14.37 8.91
N MET A 157 17.26 -15.26 9.01
CA MET A 157 17.51 -16.72 8.96
C MET A 157 18.12 -17.16 7.62
N LEU A 158 17.63 -16.63 6.50
CA LEU A 158 18.15 -16.95 5.17
C LEU A 158 19.60 -16.47 5.01
N PHE A 159 19.97 -15.35 5.62
CA PHE A 159 21.35 -14.84 5.60
C PHE A 159 22.31 -15.71 6.47
N MET A 160 21.80 -16.44 7.47
CA MET A 160 22.60 -17.40 8.24
C MET A 160 22.89 -18.68 7.44
N ILE A 161 22.00 -19.07 6.52
CA ILE A 161 22.09 -20.29 5.71
C ILE A 161 22.83 -20.01 4.39
N GLY A 162 22.68 -18.80 3.85
CA GLY A 162 23.22 -18.41 2.55
C GLY A 162 23.55 -16.92 2.47
N SER A 163 23.93 -16.49 1.27
CA SER A 163 24.23 -15.07 0.98
C SER A 163 22.93 -14.24 0.79
N PRO A 164 23.00 -12.89 0.84
CA PRO A 164 21.87 -12.05 0.44
C PRO A 164 21.34 -12.36 -0.97
N SER A 165 22.21 -12.80 -1.90
CA SER A 165 21.79 -13.24 -3.24
C SER A 165 20.90 -14.48 -3.18
N PHE A 166 21.15 -15.42 -2.25
CA PHE A 166 20.27 -16.57 -2.02
C PHE A 166 18.85 -16.14 -1.62
N ALA A 167 18.74 -15.15 -0.73
CA ALA A 167 17.46 -14.61 -0.33
C ALA A 167 16.71 -13.94 -1.51
N ILE A 168 17.42 -13.28 -2.43
CA ILE A 168 16.86 -12.75 -3.67
C ILE A 168 16.29 -13.88 -4.57
N TYR A 169 17.00 -14.98 -4.74
CA TYR A 169 16.49 -16.11 -5.49
C TYR A 169 15.27 -16.76 -4.83
N MET A 170 15.24 -16.84 -3.49
CA MET A 170 14.08 -17.33 -2.76
C MET A 170 12.84 -16.42 -2.97
N ASN A 171 13.04 -15.10 -3.02
CA ASN A 171 11.97 -14.17 -3.37
C ASN A 171 11.47 -14.37 -4.82
N ALA A 172 12.38 -14.55 -5.76
CA ALA A 172 11.99 -14.82 -7.16
C ALA A 172 11.16 -16.12 -7.27
N ALA A 173 11.56 -17.18 -6.57
CA ALA A 173 10.80 -18.42 -6.50
C ALA A 173 9.42 -18.23 -5.87
N ALA A 174 9.32 -17.44 -4.79
CA ALA A 174 8.05 -17.12 -4.13
C ALA A 174 7.09 -16.34 -5.04
N LEU A 175 7.58 -15.35 -5.80
CA LEU A 175 6.77 -14.64 -6.79
C LEU A 175 6.34 -15.53 -7.95
N PHE A 176 7.21 -16.41 -8.39
CA PHE A 176 6.86 -17.40 -9.42
C PHE A 176 5.74 -18.32 -8.93
N VAL A 177 5.83 -18.82 -7.69
CA VAL A 177 4.77 -19.62 -7.06
C VAL A 177 3.48 -18.83 -6.91
N SER A 178 3.55 -17.55 -6.52
CA SER A 178 2.38 -16.63 -6.45
C SER A 178 1.71 -16.52 -7.82
N GLY A 179 2.50 -16.33 -8.88
CA GLY A 179 1.99 -16.31 -10.26
C GLY A 179 1.30 -17.63 -10.65
N LEU A 180 1.90 -18.78 -10.31
CA LEU A 180 1.29 -20.11 -10.56
C LEU A 180 -0.02 -20.27 -9.78
N ILE A 181 -0.09 -19.86 -8.50
CA ILE A 181 -1.32 -19.91 -7.72
C ILE A 181 -2.41 -19.06 -8.40
N THR A 182 -2.04 -17.89 -8.92
CA THR A 182 -2.97 -16.98 -9.60
C THR A 182 -3.51 -17.58 -10.92
N ILE A 183 -2.78 -18.48 -11.60
CA ILE A 183 -3.28 -19.21 -12.79
C ILE A 183 -4.50 -20.06 -12.45
N PHE A 184 -4.53 -20.67 -11.27
CA PHE A 184 -5.66 -21.52 -10.83
C PHE A 184 -6.87 -20.72 -10.33
N MET A 185 -6.78 -19.42 -10.29
CA MET A 185 -7.90 -18.55 -9.91
C MET A 185 -8.93 -18.44 -11.05
N PRO A 186 -10.24 -18.26 -10.73
CA PRO A 186 -11.27 -18.16 -11.75
C PRO A 186 -11.08 -16.92 -12.62
N ASN A 187 -11.33 -17.09 -13.91
CA ASN A 187 -11.38 -15.97 -14.82
C ASN A 187 -12.70 -15.20 -14.61
N GLN A 188 -12.62 -13.97 -14.13
CA GLN A 188 -13.77 -13.09 -13.85
C GLN A 188 -14.11 -12.16 -15.04
N GLU A 189 -13.35 -12.22 -16.11
CA GLU A 189 -13.65 -11.48 -17.34
C GLU A 189 -14.65 -12.28 -18.17
N LYS A 190 -15.78 -11.65 -18.49
CA LYS A 190 -16.66 -12.16 -19.55
C LYS A 190 -15.89 -12.06 -20.86
N GLU A 191 -16.16 -12.96 -21.80
CA GLU A 191 -15.51 -13.02 -23.12
C GLU A 191 -15.21 -11.63 -23.66
N PHE A 192 -14.00 -11.47 -24.13
CA PHE A 192 -13.40 -10.24 -24.63
C PHE A 192 -14.34 -9.60 -25.67
N ASN A 193 -15.10 -8.60 -25.29
CA ASN A 193 -15.88 -7.83 -26.26
C ASN A 193 -14.91 -7.06 -27.17
N GLU A 194 -15.19 -7.04 -28.45
CA GLU A 194 -14.42 -6.43 -29.56
C GLU A 194 -14.01 -4.94 -29.36
N MET A 195 -14.45 -4.27 -28.28
CA MET A 195 -13.99 -2.94 -27.90
C MET A 195 -12.54 -2.89 -27.39
N THR A 196 -11.89 -4.03 -27.19
CA THR A 196 -10.58 -4.14 -26.53
C THR A 196 -9.40 -3.97 -27.50
N ASP A 197 -9.66 -3.90 -28.80
CA ASP A 197 -8.59 -3.86 -29.84
C ASP A 197 -8.06 -2.44 -30.13
N ARG A 198 -8.43 -1.43 -29.35
CA ARG A 198 -7.84 -0.10 -29.49
C ARG A 198 -6.44 -0.08 -28.89
N ARG A 199 -5.43 0.04 -29.75
CA ARG A 199 -4.04 0.32 -29.34
C ARG A 199 -4.03 1.48 -28.34
N ILE A 200 -3.26 1.33 -27.26
CA ILE A 200 -3.06 2.41 -26.29
C ILE A 200 -2.27 3.53 -26.97
N THR A 201 -2.96 4.59 -27.35
CA THR A 201 -2.40 5.81 -27.91
C THR A 201 -2.50 6.93 -26.89
N TRP A 202 -1.73 8.01 -27.11
CA TRP A 202 -1.76 9.17 -26.21
C TRP A 202 -3.17 9.81 -26.11
N ASP A 203 -3.95 9.77 -27.19
CA ASP A 203 -5.32 10.26 -27.18
C ASP A 203 -6.26 9.37 -26.34
N VAL A 204 -6.04 8.06 -26.36
CA VAL A 204 -6.77 7.12 -25.52
C VAL A 204 -6.45 7.38 -24.02
N ILE A 205 -5.19 7.62 -23.69
CA ILE A 205 -4.79 7.96 -22.31
C ILE A 205 -5.48 9.25 -21.86
N LYS A 206 -5.48 10.30 -22.68
CA LYS A 206 -6.18 11.56 -22.38
C LYS A 206 -7.68 11.37 -22.19
N GLN A 207 -8.31 10.55 -23.03
CA GLN A 207 -9.73 10.22 -22.88
C GLN A 207 -10.01 9.49 -21.58
N ASP A 208 -9.16 8.54 -21.19
CA ASP A 208 -9.30 7.78 -19.96
C ASP A 208 -9.11 8.67 -18.72
N TRP A 209 -8.17 9.61 -18.73
CA TRP A 209 -8.06 10.63 -17.68
C TRP A 209 -9.32 11.50 -17.60
N ASN A 210 -9.88 11.90 -18.74
CA ASN A 210 -11.13 12.67 -18.77
C ASN A 210 -12.32 11.86 -18.21
N VAL A 211 -12.33 10.52 -18.38
CA VAL A 211 -13.34 9.65 -17.76
C VAL A 211 -13.27 9.74 -16.23
N VAL A 212 -12.05 9.65 -15.65
CA VAL A 212 -11.85 9.77 -14.21
C VAL A 212 -12.24 11.15 -13.69
N ILE A 213 -11.81 12.22 -14.37
CA ILE A 213 -12.17 13.59 -14.00
C ILE A 213 -13.69 13.78 -14.04
N ARG A 214 -14.36 13.27 -15.07
CA ARG A 214 -15.82 13.34 -15.20
C ARG A 214 -16.52 12.54 -14.11
N PHE A 215 -16.02 11.34 -13.82
CA PHE A 215 -16.52 10.51 -12.72
C PHE A 215 -16.44 11.26 -11.38
N TYR A 216 -15.29 11.81 -11.03
CA TYR A 216 -15.11 12.54 -9.79
C TYR A 216 -15.93 13.84 -9.72
N ARG A 217 -16.12 14.53 -10.85
CA ARG A 217 -17.04 15.69 -10.90
C ARG A 217 -18.49 15.29 -10.66
N SER A 218 -18.89 14.10 -11.09
CA SER A 218 -20.26 13.60 -10.86
C SER A 218 -20.44 13.07 -9.43
N TYR A 219 -19.36 12.60 -8.80
CA TYR A 219 -19.39 12.01 -7.46
C TYR A 219 -18.37 12.73 -6.53
N ILE A 220 -18.61 14.05 -6.33
CA ILE A 220 -17.71 14.92 -5.54
C ILE A 220 -17.46 14.36 -4.13
N TYR A 221 -18.46 13.75 -3.50
CA TYR A 221 -18.31 13.12 -2.19
C TYR A 221 -17.24 12.04 -2.18
N LEU A 222 -17.26 11.13 -3.17
CA LEU A 222 -16.25 10.07 -3.30
C LEU A 222 -14.85 10.66 -3.51
N MET A 223 -14.75 11.66 -4.38
CA MET A 223 -13.49 12.38 -4.61
C MET A 223 -12.93 12.97 -3.31
N VAL A 224 -13.76 13.67 -2.55
CA VAL A 224 -13.36 14.32 -1.29
C VAL A 224 -12.86 13.29 -0.28
N ILE A 225 -13.58 12.17 -0.10
CA ILE A 225 -13.14 11.10 0.83
C ILE A 225 -11.81 10.48 0.37
N CYS A 226 -11.66 10.17 -0.92
CA CYS A 226 -10.41 9.62 -1.45
C CYS A 226 -9.24 10.60 -1.26
N ILE A 227 -9.41 11.87 -1.60
CA ILE A 227 -8.36 12.90 -1.46
C ILE A 227 -7.99 13.11 0.00
N LEU A 228 -8.98 13.26 0.90
CA LEU A 228 -8.71 13.46 2.32
C LEU A 228 -7.99 12.27 2.95
N PHE A 229 -8.42 11.04 2.64
CA PHE A 229 -7.74 9.84 3.14
C PHE A 229 -6.31 9.75 2.62
N SER A 230 -6.10 9.89 1.30
CA SER A 230 -4.75 9.91 0.73
C SER A 230 -3.89 11.04 1.30
N SER A 231 -4.47 12.23 1.55
CA SER A 231 -3.72 13.35 2.15
C SER A 231 -3.27 13.03 3.58
N VAL A 232 -4.09 12.37 4.40
CA VAL A 232 -3.68 11.90 5.73
C VAL A 232 -2.50 10.93 5.62
N MET A 233 -2.57 9.95 4.69
CA MET A 233 -1.50 8.97 4.48
C MET A 233 -0.23 9.59 3.90
N VAL A 234 -0.34 10.58 3.02
CA VAL A 234 0.80 11.32 2.46
C VAL A 234 1.53 12.11 3.55
N VAL A 235 0.79 12.85 4.40
CA VAL A 235 1.40 13.61 5.51
C VAL A 235 2.04 12.67 6.52
N MET A 236 1.42 11.53 6.82
CA MET A 236 2.00 10.47 7.64
C MET A 236 3.36 10.05 7.08
N ALA A 237 3.40 9.62 5.83
CA ALA A 237 4.61 9.08 5.20
C ALA A 237 5.73 10.13 5.04
N SER A 238 5.38 11.39 4.74
CA SER A 238 6.34 12.42 4.38
C SER A 238 6.81 13.30 5.54
N ALA A 239 5.93 13.60 6.51
CA ALA A 239 6.26 14.49 7.62
C ALA A 239 6.69 13.75 8.89
N VAL A 240 6.20 12.52 9.09
CA VAL A 240 6.45 11.78 10.33
C VAL A 240 7.32 10.57 10.07
N ASP A 241 6.92 9.62 9.22
CA ASP A 241 7.69 8.40 8.99
C ASP A 241 9.07 8.67 8.40
N SER A 242 9.20 9.69 7.51
CA SER A 242 10.50 10.08 6.94
C SER A 242 11.45 10.70 7.96
N LEU A 243 10.92 11.33 9.01
CA LEU A 243 11.69 11.99 10.08
C LEU A 243 11.71 11.16 11.38
N GLU A 244 11.04 9.99 11.41
CA GLU A 244 10.86 9.15 12.61
C GLU A 244 12.19 8.80 13.29
N ALA A 245 13.14 8.27 12.52
CA ALA A 245 14.44 7.87 13.05
C ALA A 245 15.25 9.08 13.57
N ALA A 246 15.15 10.22 12.87
CA ALA A 246 15.81 11.46 13.30
C ALA A 246 15.17 12.03 14.57
N PHE A 247 13.84 12.01 14.66
CA PHE A 247 13.10 12.41 15.86
C PHE A 247 13.46 11.53 17.06
N ALA A 248 13.47 10.21 16.87
CA ALA A 248 13.81 9.26 17.92
C ALA A 248 15.24 9.46 18.45
N LYS A 249 16.22 9.71 17.56
CA LYS A 249 17.62 9.92 17.94
C LYS A 249 17.91 11.31 18.50
N VAL A 250 17.36 12.37 17.87
CA VAL A 250 17.73 13.76 18.20
C VAL A 250 16.82 14.36 19.27
N VAL A 251 15.53 14.02 19.26
CA VAL A 251 14.55 14.65 20.18
C VAL A 251 14.33 13.78 21.41
N LEU A 252 14.21 12.46 21.23
CA LEU A 252 13.99 11.52 22.34
C LEU A 252 15.29 10.93 22.89
N GLU A 253 16.44 11.20 22.24
CA GLU A 253 17.76 10.70 22.62
C GLU A 253 17.81 9.16 22.78
N LEU A 254 17.00 8.43 21.98
CA LEU A 254 16.92 6.99 22.06
C LEU A 254 18.16 6.32 21.49
N THR A 255 18.60 5.27 22.16
CA THR A 255 19.61 4.35 21.62
C THR A 255 19.06 3.56 20.42
N GLU A 256 19.93 2.99 19.60
CA GLU A 256 19.51 2.14 18.46
C GLU A 256 18.67 0.94 18.90
N ARG A 257 18.96 0.41 20.09
CA ARG A 257 18.18 -0.68 20.69
C ARG A 257 16.77 -0.23 21.06
N GLU A 258 16.62 0.92 21.71
CA GLU A 258 15.32 1.48 22.09
C GLU A 258 14.49 1.83 20.87
N TYR A 259 15.11 2.41 19.84
CA TYR A 259 14.42 2.65 18.56
C TYR A 259 13.93 1.36 17.90
N GLY A 260 14.77 0.31 17.90
CA GLY A 260 14.35 -1.01 17.40
C GLY A 260 13.17 -1.61 18.18
N ILE A 261 13.13 -1.41 19.51
CA ILE A 261 12.00 -1.82 20.35
C ILE A 261 10.75 -0.99 20.02
N LEU A 262 10.90 0.33 19.82
CA LEU A 262 9.82 1.23 19.44
C LEU A 262 9.12 0.76 18.14
N VAL A 263 9.89 0.47 17.11
CA VAL A 263 9.37 -0.08 15.84
C VAL A 263 8.69 -1.45 16.04
N SER A 264 9.24 -2.27 16.94
CA SER A 264 8.64 -3.58 17.28
C SER A 264 7.29 -3.43 17.99
N VAL A 265 7.13 -2.38 18.83
CA VAL A 265 5.85 -2.03 19.47
C VAL A 265 4.82 -1.60 18.44
N ALA A 266 5.22 -0.83 17.41
CA ALA A 266 4.34 -0.52 16.26
C ALA A 266 3.91 -1.82 15.55
N GLY A 267 4.84 -2.72 15.27
CA GLY A 267 4.53 -4.03 14.70
C GLY A 267 3.51 -4.83 15.53
N ALA A 268 3.65 -4.83 16.84
CA ALA A 268 2.67 -5.45 17.76
C ALA A 268 1.30 -4.75 17.68
N GLY A 269 1.28 -3.40 17.62
CA GLY A 269 0.06 -2.60 17.44
C GLY A 269 -0.68 -2.97 16.17
N ILE A 270 0.03 -3.08 15.03
CA ILE A 270 -0.56 -3.48 13.74
C ILE A 270 -1.20 -4.87 13.83
N ILE A 271 -0.51 -5.85 14.43
CA ILE A 271 -1.02 -7.23 14.53
C ILE A 271 -2.26 -7.28 15.43
N VAL A 272 -2.18 -6.66 16.61
CA VAL A 272 -3.32 -6.60 17.52
C VAL A 272 -4.50 -5.88 16.87
N GLY A 273 -4.24 -4.72 16.22
CA GLY A 273 -5.26 -3.97 15.50
C GLY A 273 -5.90 -4.77 14.37
N ALA A 274 -5.11 -5.44 13.53
CA ALA A 274 -5.60 -6.28 12.44
C ALA A 274 -6.37 -7.50 12.95
N SER A 275 -5.93 -8.12 14.05
CA SER A 275 -6.61 -9.25 14.68
C SER A 275 -7.97 -8.83 15.24
N VAL A 276 -8.01 -7.76 16.04
CA VAL A 276 -9.26 -7.20 16.58
C VAL A 276 -10.18 -6.79 15.44
N ASN A 277 -9.66 -6.09 14.43
CA ASN A 277 -10.42 -5.68 13.26
C ASN A 277 -11.07 -6.90 12.57
N THR A 278 -10.33 -7.99 12.36
CA THR A 278 -10.86 -9.21 11.75
C THR A 278 -12.01 -9.82 12.56
N LEU A 279 -11.97 -9.75 13.89
CA LEU A 279 -13.00 -10.29 14.77
C LEU A 279 -14.29 -9.44 14.77
N ILE A 280 -14.17 -8.12 14.67
CA ILE A 280 -15.31 -7.21 14.81
C ILE A 280 -15.75 -6.58 13.48
N VAL A 281 -15.07 -6.88 12.37
CA VAL A 281 -15.25 -6.24 11.07
C VAL A 281 -16.71 -6.25 10.56
N ASN A 282 -17.46 -7.30 10.82
CA ASN A 282 -18.87 -7.42 10.42
C ASN A 282 -19.82 -6.60 11.31
N LYS A 283 -19.34 -6.06 12.45
CA LYS A 283 -20.14 -5.30 13.41
C LYS A 283 -19.92 -3.80 13.32
N VAL A 284 -18.90 -3.37 12.60
CA VAL A 284 -18.50 -1.97 12.50
C VAL A 284 -18.74 -1.48 11.07
N ALA A 285 -19.48 -0.40 10.92
CA ALA A 285 -19.70 0.19 9.59
C ALA A 285 -18.40 0.74 9.00
N THR A 286 -18.26 0.62 7.68
CA THR A 286 -17.07 1.09 6.93
C THR A 286 -16.73 2.56 7.21
N SER A 287 -17.74 3.43 7.34
CA SER A 287 -17.56 4.84 7.66
C SER A 287 -16.91 5.08 9.04
N TRP A 288 -17.29 4.29 10.05
CA TRP A 288 -16.66 4.35 11.38
C TRP A 288 -15.22 3.86 11.35
N MET A 289 -14.94 2.82 10.57
CA MET A 289 -13.57 2.32 10.41
C MET A 289 -12.64 3.37 9.78
N ILE A 290 -13.11 4.10 8.77
CA ILE A 290 -12.34 5.19 8.16
C ILE A 290 -12.21 6.36 9.13
N GLY A 291 -13.34 6.85 9.65
CA GLY A 291 -13.36 8.06 10.49
C GLY A 291 -12.59 7.88 11.79
N LEU A 292 -13.02 6.94 12.65
CA LEU A 292 -12.35 6.69 13.92
C LEU A 292 -10.96 6.06 13.75
N GLY A 293 -10.78 5.23 12.71
CA GLY A 293 -9.47 4.67 12.39
C GLY A 293 -8.46 5.78 12.09
N SER A 294 -8.80 6.72 11.20
CA SER A 294 -7.92 7.84 10.87
C SER A 294 -7.68 8.77 12.07
N LEU A 295 -8.71 9.06 12.87
CA LEU A 295 -8.54 9.85 14.11
C LEU A 295 -7.64 9.14 15.13
N GLY A 296 -7.77 7.81 15.25
CA GLY A 296 -6.90 7.03 16.13
C GLY A 296 -5.44 7.04 15.67
N VAL A 297 -5.18 6.95 14.36
CA VAL A 297 -3.84 7.14 13.78
C VAL A 297 -3.31 8.52 14.14
N CYS A 298 -4.08 9.58 13.89
CA CYS A 298 -3.70 10.95 14.23
C CYS A 298 -3.42 11.11 15.73
N GLY A 299 -4.25 10.52 16.60
CA GLY A 299 -4.09 10.53 18.06
C GLY A 299 -2.80 9.85 18.52
N GLY A 300 -2.47 8.70 17.93
CA GLY A 300 -1.20 8.00 18.20
C GLY A 300 0.02 8.84 17.80
N TYR A 301 -0.02 9.48 16.64
CA TYR A 301 1.04 10.40 16.22
C TYR A 301 1.12 11.68 17.08
N LEU A 302 -0.02 12.20 17.57
CA LEU A 302 0.00 13.30 18.54
C LEU A 302 0.73 12.88 19.82
N ILE A 303 0.41 11.71 20.38
CA ILE A 303 1.11 11.18 21.56
C ILE A 303 2.61 11.07 21.29
N TYR A 304 3.00 10.56 20.11
CA TYR A 304 4.40 10.45 19.70
C TYR A 304 5.10 11.80 19.57
N ALA A 305 4.51 12.75 18.84
CA ALA A 305 5.11 14.06 18.58
C ALA A 305 5.33 14.91 19.85
N PHE A 306 4.49 14.71 20.87
CA PHE A 306 4.62 15.37 22.18
C PHE A 306 5.28 14.49 23.24
N SER A 307 5.79 13.30 22.87
CA SER A 307 6.48 12.42 23.83
C SER A 307 7.84 13.00 24.22
N THR A 308 8.17 12.79 25.48
CA THR A 308 9.47 13.12 26.08
C THR A 308 10.17 11.91 26.66
N THR A 309 9.50 10.74 26.61
CA THR A 309 10.02 9.48 27.13
C THR A 309 9.72 8.33 26.18
N PHE A 310 10.57 7.30 26.22
CA PHE A 310 10.35 6.08 25.45
C PHE A 310 8.96 5.47 25.66
N ASN A 311 8.48 5.38 26.90
CA ASN A 311 7.20 4.72 27.18
C ASN A 311 6.01 5.44 26.56
N VAL A 312 6.01 6.78 26.58
CA VAL A 312 4.94 7.59 25.93
C VAL A 312 5.03 7.45 24.42
N ALA A 313 6.22 7.51 23.85
CA ALA A 313 6.43 7.29 22.41
C ALA A 313 5.96 5.89 21.98
N ALA A 314 6.32 4.85 22.73
CA ALA A 314 5.92 3.46 22.48
C ALA A 314 4.38 3.28 22.55
N PHE A 315 3.73 3.91 23.51
CA PHE A 315 2.25 3.92 23.60
C PHE A 315 1.63 4.60 22.37
N GLY A 316 2.17 5.76 21.96
CA GLY A 316 1.74 6.45 20.73
C GLY A 316 1.87 5.55 19.49
N PHE A 317 3.01 4.89 19.34
CA PHE A 317 3.28 3.95 18.24
C PHE A 317 2.35 2.74 18.22
N PHE A 318 2.05 2.19 19.38
CA PHE A 318 1.06 1.11 19.49
C PHE A 318 -0.32 1.58 19.03
N ILE A 319 -0.78 2.73 19.50
CA ILE A 319 -2.11 3.29 19.18
C ILE A 319 -2.23 3.61 17.67
N LEU A 320 -1.26 4.35 17.10
CA LEU A 320 -1.31 4.67 15.67
C LEU A 320 -1.37 3.40 14.81
N ALA A 321 -0.53 2.42 15.10
CA ALA A 321 -0.42 1.19 14.36
C ALA A 321 -1.68 0.31 14.51
N PHE A 322 -2.26 0.26 15.70
CA PHE A 322 -3.53 -0.40 15.96
C PHE A 322 -4.66 0.15 15.09
N PHE A 323 -4.83 1.47 15.07
CA PHE A 323 -5.91 2.11 14.31
C PHE A 323 -5.67 2.14 12.81
N LEU A 324 -4.42 2.07 12.35
CA LEU A 324 -4.07 2.01 10.93
C LEU A 324 -4.71 0.78 10.24
N ALA A 325 -4.80 -0.35 10.94
CA ALA A 325 -5.45 -1.54 10.42
C ALA A 325 -6.94 -1.31 10.12
N PHE A 326 -7.63 -0.54 10.97
CA PHE A 326 -9.05 -0.18 10.76
C PHE A 326 -9.19 0.81 9.61
N ALA A 327 -8.40 1.88 9.59
CA ALA A 327 -8.46 2.91 8.56
C ALA A 327 -8.24 2.29 7.16
N ASN A 328 -7.22 1.47 7.00
CA ASN A 328 -6.90 0.82 5.72
C ASN A 328 -7.97 -0.18 5.28
N THR A 329 -8.48 -1.02 6.19
CA THR A 329 -9.58 -1.97 5.86
C THR A 329 -10.84 -1.22 5.46
N GLY A 330 -11.20 -0.17 6.22
CA GLY A 330 -12.35 0.67 5.92
C GLY A 330 -12.22 1.33 4.55
N PHE A 331 -11.09 1.97 4.27
CA PHE A 331 -10.88 2.65 3.00
C PHE A 331 -10.86 1.71 1.80
N ALA A 332 -10.17 0.58 1.90
CA ALA A 332 -10.16 -0.43 0.83
C ALA A 332 -11.57 -0.93 0.51
N THR A 333 -12.38 -1.20 1.56
CA THR A 333 -13.78 -1.63 1.41
C THR A 333 -14.63 -0.52 0.79
N PHE A 334 -14.49 0.72 1.27
CA PHE A 334 -15.18 1.88 0.72
C PHE A 334 -14.86 2.07 -0.77
N TYR A 335 -13.58 2.03 -1.13
CA TYR A 335 -13.12 2.15 -2.50
C TYR A 335 -13.73 1.07 -3.40
N GLN A 336 -13.67 -0.20 -2.99
CA GLN A 336 -14.20 -1.34 -3.74
C GLN A 336 -15.73 -1.31 -3.89
N ASN A 337 -16.45 -0.72 -2.94
CA ASN A 337 -17.91 -0.66 -2.98
C ASN A 337 -18.45 0.51 -3.80
N ASN A 338 -17.66 1.59 -3.95
CA ASN A 338 -18.14 2.84 -4.54
C ASN A 338 -17.53 3.16 -5.91
N ILE A 339 -16.38 2.58 -6.27
CA ILE A 339 -15.78 2.79 -7.58
C ILE A 339 -16.25 1.70 -8.55
N PRO A 340 -16.85 2.05 -9.70
CA PRO A 340 -17.24 1.08 -10.71
C PRO A 340 -16.03 0.27 -11.21
N VAL A 341 -16.20 -1.04 -11.30
CA VAL A 341 -15.11 -1.97 -11.62
C VAL A 341 -14.52 -1.70 -13.02
N ASP A 342 -15.34 -1.20 -13.95
CA ASP A 342 -14.93 -0.94 -15.34
C ASP A 342 -13.96 0.25 -15.48
N ILE A 343 -13.89 1.13 -14.47
CA ILE A 343 -12.99 2.28 -14.44
C ILE A 343 -12.03 2.23 -13.25
N MET A 344 -12.06 1.16 -12.45
CA MET A 344 -11.33 1.07 -11.19
C MET A 344 -9.80 1.11 -11.40
N GLY A 345 -9.31 0.52 -12.48
CA GLY A 345 -7.89 0.60 -12.85
C GLY A 345 -7.46 2.04 -13.17
N ARG A 346 -8.27 2.76 -13.97
CA ARG A 346 -8.01 4.18 -14.30
C ARG A 346 -8.06 5.08 -13.08
N VAL A 347 -9.08 4.93 -12.23
CA VAL A 347 -9.21 5.68 -10.97
C VAL A 347 -8.04 5.40 -10.05
N GLY A 348 -7.65 4.11 -9.87
CA GLY A 348 -6.52 3.72 -9.05
C GLY A 348 -5.19 4.28 -9.53
N SER A 349 -4.95 4.26 -10.85
CA SER A 349 -3.73 4.82 -11.44
C SER A 349 -3.67 6.35 -11.31
N VAL A 350 -4.77 7.06 -11.54
CA VAL A 350 -4.81 8.53 -11.37
C VAL A 350 -4.59 8.90 -9.91
N ASN A 351 -5.23 8.21 -8.96
CA ASN A 351 -5.03 8.45 -7.53
C ASN A 351 -3.58 8.18 -7.13
N GLY A 352 -3.02 7.03 -7.53
CA GLY A 352 -1.63 6.70 -7.24
C GLY A 352 -0.61 7.67 -7.88
N PHE A 353 -0.92 8.23 -9.05
CA PHE A 353 -0.10 9.28 -9.67
C PHE A 353 -0.10 10.56 -8.84
N ILE A 354 -1.28 11.01 -8.42
CA ILE A 354 -1.42 12.21 -7.57
C ILE A 354 -0.74 11.99 -6.22
N GLU A 355 -0.95 10.84 -5.61
CA GLU A 355 -0.35 10.47 -4.32
C GLU A 355 1.19 10.43 -4.40
N ALA A 356 1.76 9.86 -5.46
CA ALA A 356 3.20 9.82 -5.65
C ALA A 356 3.81 11.23 -5.81
N ILE A 357 3.16 12.13 -6.55
CA ILE A 357 3.58 13.54 -6.63
C ILE A 357 3.53 14.19 -5.25
N LEU A 358 2.42 14.04 -4.55
CA LEU A 358 2.24 14.64 -3.24
C LEU A 358 3.29 14.13 -2.25
N ILE A 359 3.57 12.83 -2.19
CA ILE A 359 4.62 12.26 -1.33
C ILE A 359 5.98 12.87 -1.66
N MET A 360 6.36 12.95 -2.94
CA MET A 360 7.65 13.51 -3.32
C MET A 360 7.79 14.99 -2.94
N VAL A 361 6.75 15.78 -3.26
CA VAL A 361 6.76 17.22 -2.96
C VAL A 361 6.76 17.46 -1.45
N THR A 362 5.89 16.80 -0.72
CA THR A 362 5.77 16.99 0.73
C THR A 362 7.00 16.48 1.47
N THR A 363 7.60 15.35 1.07
CA THR A 363 8.85 14.85 1.67
C THR A 363 10.00 15.86 1.50
N VAL A 364 10.13 16.46 0.31
CA VAL A 364 11.13 17.51 0.08
C VAL A 364 10.85 18.74 0.95
N VAL A 365 9.59 19.20 1.01
CA VAL A 365 9.21 20.37 1.81
C VAL A 365 9.49 20.14 3.29
N PHE A 366 9.07 19.00 3.85
CA PHE A 366 9.31 18.67 5.25
C PHE A 366 10.80 18.41 5.54
N GLY A 367 11.54 17.80 4.60
CA GLY A 367 12.97 17.60 4.71
C GLY A 367 13.73 18.94 4.79
N ILE A 368 13.45 19.88 3.89
CA ILE A 368 14.04 21.22 3.93
C ILE A 368 13.62 21.98 5.19
N ALA A 369 12.35 21.87 5.58
CA ALA A 369 11.87 22.50 6.81
C ALA A 369 12.61 21.98 8.05
N ALA A 370 12.97 20.69 8.10
CA ALA A 370 13.71 20.08 9.20
C ALA A 370 15.20 20.52 9.27
N GLU A 371 15.76 21.04 8.18
CA GLU A 371 17.08 21.67 8.19
C GLU A 371 17.06 23.13 8.70
N VAL A 372 15.94 23.83 8.46
CA VAL A 372 15.77 25.25 8.85
C VAL A 372 15.20 25.37 10.26
N PHE A 373 14.29 24.50 10.62
CA PHE A 373 13.64 24.45 11.93
C PHE A 373 14.07 23.20 12.71
N SER A 374 13.71 23.11 13.99
CA SER A 374 13.94 21.88 14.74
C SER A 374 13.07 20.74 14.19
N ILE A 375 13.62 19.51 14.15
CA ILE A 375 12.91 18.30 13.76
C ILE A 375 11.59 18.17 14.53
N GLN A 376 11.60 18.48 15.84
CA GLN A 376 10.41 18.43 16.68
C GLN A 376 9.31 19.38 16.18
N MET A 377 9.63 20.63 15.84
CA MET A 377 8.65 21.58 15.32
C MET A 377 8.03 21.10 14.01
N VAL A 378 8.85 20.54 13.12
CA VAL A 378 8.39 20.06 11.82
C VAL A 378 7.48 18.83 11.97
N VAL A 379 7.83 17.89 12.84
CA VAL A 379 7.00 16.72 13.15
C VAL A 379 5.68 17.15 13.78
N ILE A 380 5.70 18.07 14.77
CA ILE A 380 4.49 18.60 15.39
C ILE A 380 3.59 19.29 14.35
N ALA A 381 4.17 20.14 13.49
CA ALA A 381 3.40 20.83 12.44
C ALA A 381 2.76 19.82 11.44
N GLY A 382 3.51 18.80 11.03
CA GLY A 382 3.00 17.72 10.20
C GLY A 382 1.86 16.95 10.86
N VAL A 383 2.01 16.59 12.13
CA VAL A 383 0.98 15.88 12.91
C VAL A 383 -0.27 16.76 13.10
N LEU A 384 -0.13 18.04 13.39
CA LEU A 384 -1.28 18.96 13.50
C LEU A 384 -2.02 19.11 12.17
N LEU A 385 -1.31 19.19 11.05
CA LEU A 385 -1.91 19.16 9.71
C LEU A 385 -2.66 17.85 9.48
N MET A 386 -2.07 16.72 9.84
CA MET A 386 -2.69 15.40 9.72
C MET A 386 -3.95 15.28 10.58
N VAL A 387 -3.95 15.82 11.80
CA VAL A 387 -5.14 15.89 12.69
C VAL A 387 -6.25 16.71 12.06
N LEU A 388 -5.94 17.88 11.51
CA LEU A 388 -6.92 18.72 10.81
C LEU A 388 -7.57 17.97 9.63
N LEU A 389 -6.76 17.30 8.82
CA LEU A 389 -7.23 16.47 7.71
C LEU A 389 -8.06 15.28 8.21
N GLY A 390 -7.63 14.60 9.28
CA GLY A 390 -8.34 13.47 9.89
C GLY A 390 -9.70 13.86 10.48
N ILE A 391 -9.78 15.02 11.17
CA ILE A 391 -11.05 15.56 11.66
C ILE A 391 -11.98 15.89 10.50
N THR A 392 -11.45 16.53 9.45
CA THR A 392 -12.23 16.88 8.24
C THR A 392 -12.76 15.62 7.55
N LEU A 393 -11.90 14.61 7.38
CA LEU A 393 -12.28 13.31 6.81
C LEU A 393 -13.40 12.66 7.65
N SER A 394 -13.23 12.61 8.97
CA SER A 394 -14.20 12.00 9.87
C SER A 394 -15.52 12.76 9.87
N ALA A 395 -15.48 14.08 9.87
CA ALA A 395 -16.69 14.90 9.77
C ALA A 395 -17.42 14.70 8.44
N CYS A 396 -16.69 14.50 7.34
CA CYS A 396 -17.29 14.23 6.03
C CYS A 396 -17.91 12.83 5.95
N ILE A 397 -17.19 11.79 6.41
CA ILE A 397 -17.64 10.40 6.24
C ILE A 397 -18.70 9.97 7.25
N LEU A 398 -18.71 10.56 8.45
CA LEU A 398 -19.68 10.23 9.51
C LEU A 398 -20.97 11.05 9.43
N LYS A 399 -21.01 12.13 8.65
CA LYS A 399 -22.26 12.87 8.43
C LYS A 399 -23.22 12.01 7.63
N PRO A 400 -24.49 11.81 8.08
CA PRO A 400 -25.51 11.16 7.30
C PRO A 400 -25.80 12.04 6.06
N SER A 401 -25.22 11.70 4.93
CA SER A 401 -25.54 12.36 3.68
C SER A 401 -26.87 11.84 3.17
N LYS A 402 -27.81 12.75 2.79
CA LYS A 402 -29.04 12.38 2.07
C LYS A 402 -28.76 11.63 0.74
N ASN A 403 -27.50 11.60 0.29
CA ASN A 403 -27.01 10.90 -0.91
C ASN A 403 -26.40 9.52 -0.64
N ASN A 404 -26.45 8.98 0.60
CA ASN A 404 -26.05 7.59 0.90
C ASN A 404 -26.99 6.54 0.26
N SER A 405 -27.87 6.97 -0.65
CA SER A 405 -28.72 6.06 -1.46
C SER A 405 -27.92 5.17 -2.44
N LEU A 406 -26.59 5.32 -2.55
CA LEU A 406 -25.75 4.40 -3.35
C LEU A 406 -25.41 3.12 -2.58
N GLU A 407 -25.26 3.17 -1.25
CA GLU A 407 -25.09 1.96 -0.43
C GLU A 407 -26.38 1.12 -0.28
N MET A 408 -27.55 1.69 -0.56
CA MET A 408 -28.87 1.01 -0.42
C MET A 408 -29.46 0.54 -1.75
N ARG A 409 -28.75 0.65 -2.88
CA ARG A 409 -29.23 0.22 -4.21
C ARG A 409 -28.49 -0.98 -4.80
N GLN A 410 -27.81 -1.77 -3.96
CA GLN A 410 -27.27 -3.07 -4.41
C GLN A 410 -27.83 -4.22 -3.60
#